data_47b81c64dda2e2799a14fc99a88daff1
#
_entry.id   47b81c64dda2e2799a14fc99a88daff1
#
_cell.length_a   1.000
_cell.length_b   1.000
_cell.length_c   1.000
_cell.angle_alpha   90.00
_cell.angle_beta   90.00
_cell.angle_gamma   90.00
#
_symmetry.space_group_name_H-M   'P 1'
#
loop_
_entity.id
_entity.type
_entity.pdbx_description
1 polymer ?
#
loop_
_entity_poly.entity_id
_entity_poly.type
_entity_poly.pdbx_seq_one_letter_code
_entity_poly.pdbx_strand_id
1 'polypeptide(L)'
;MNMKKYGLLCGLLALLLVLPILASCGKKDPTPTPSGTDQKTDEATEPSTAEEDPEPNVNYAKDGVPTDFTIAVRAKRYHYLYCDDANTKDTVEYDTFRRNAGIEDQYGIKFKLMALNDAGSGKEFATKLDTGSAGDIDLMCWDFWWALEQKGAFVDLQTLPEIDLNKDWYYSGWNNNVTINGITFSCAGDATLEVLENIEMVFFNKGMAEAQSLDLYKIVDDKEWTIAKMRELMAQVSQNLDDEDKTNDVWGAIYDQHSLRTGLFSAGLKLVTVSQENGAIDITLNTPRNVNITDGFTALIHDANTYYSNTTARAYADKVSKFIGGQSFFYATALYCGKQIKNEMDASFDYGLIPMPKFDADSEYVSTTYGASIFSIPKICQDRSMSAVILDVMNRRSSDTIVTAFYDNVLKRKVADSPTDARMVDLARDLLYVDFGFVCESDSFNLFRKVQEQVVKNQSLSTVIAEIATAARNQLESIIEVYH
;
A
#
# COMPACT_ATOMS: atom_id res chain seq x y z
N MET A 1 -12.53 39.34 44.76
CA MET A 1 -13.47 39.09 45.85
C MET A 1 -14.05 37.69 45.69
N ASN A 2 -13.67 36.82 46.63
CA ASN A 2 -14.19 35.47 46.92
C ASN A 2 -14.04 34.32 45.89
N MET A 3 -12.83 33.80 45.80
CA MET A 3 -12.55 32.38 45.60
C MET A 3 -12.58 31.69 46.98
N LYS A 4 -13.60 30.95 47.32
CA LYS A 4 -13.70 29.96 48.42
C LYS A 4 -15.12 29.40 48.44
N LYS A 5 -15.40 28.33 47.66
CA LYS A 5 -16.59 27.46 47.88
C LYS A 5 -16.71 26.28 46.96
N TYR A 6 -15.62 25.62 46.48
CA TYR A 6 -15.72 24.32 45.79
C TYR A 6 -14.62 23.35 46.22
N GLY A 7 -14.24 23.36 47.47
CA GLY A 7 -13.22 22.46 48.03
C GLY A 7 -13.74 21.35 48.95
N LEU A 8 -15.01 20.94 48.84
CA LEU A 8 -15.54 19.95 49.80
C LEU A 8 -16.50 18.92 49.21
N LEU A 9 -16.41 18.61 47.90
CA LEU A 9 -17.26 17.57 47.27
C LEU A 9 -16.50 16.49 46.51
N CYS A 10 -15.18 16.46 46.55
CA CYS A 10 -14.35 15.41 45.92
C CYS A 10 -13.75 14.40 46.90
N GLY A 11 -14.14 14.41 48.14
CA GLY A 11 -13.57 13.57 49.21
C GLY A 11 -14.41 12.36 49.66
N LEU A 12 -15.54 12.04 49.01
CA LEU A 12 -16.49 11.03 49.55
C LEU A 12 -16.89 9.93 48.53
N LEU A 13 -16.20 9.79 47.41
CA LEU A 13 -16.48 8.71 46.40
C LEU A 13 -15.34 7.71 46.21
N ALA A 14 -14.33 7.70 47.05
CA ALA A 14 -13.16 6.81 46.95
C ALA A 14 -13.11 5.70 48.02
N LEU A 15 -14.23 5.32 48.64
CA LEU A 15 -14.21 4.36 49.77
C LEU A 15 -15.27 3.27 49.70
N LEU A 16 -15.62 2.74 48.54
CA LEU A 16 -16.60 1.65 48.41
C LEU A 16 -16.29 0.65 47.28
N LEU A 17 -15.07 0.15 47.20
CA LEU A 17 -14.74 -1.01 46.36
C LEU A 17 -13.51 -1.76 46.87
N VAL A 18 -13.64 -2.33 48.11
CA VAL A 18 -12.74 -3.44 48.51
C VAL A 18 -13.53 -4.41 49.40
N LEU A 19 -13.48 -5.68 49.04
CA LEU A 19 -13.80 -6.94 49.72
C LEU A 19 -15.18 -7.59 49.43
N PRO A 20 -15.29 -8.97 49.54
CA PRO A 20 -14.22 -9.95 49.73
C PRO A 20 -14.28 -11.16 48.76
N ILE A 21 -13.14 -11.74 48.52
CA ILE A 21 -13.00 -13.16 48.16
C ILE A 21 -12.79 -13.90 49.46
N LEU A 22 -13.59 -14.91 49.78
CA LEU A 22 -13.19 -16.11 50.53
C LEU A 22 -14.30 -17.19 50.57
N ALA A 23 -13.95 -18.33 50.04
CA ALA A 23 -14.28 -19.70 50.49
C ALA A 23 -15.70 -20.26 50.44
N SER A 24 -15.87 -21.32 49.67
CA SER A 24 -16.38 -22.56 50.22
C SER A 24 -16.03 -23.79 49.35
N CYS A 25 -15.25 -24.69 49.92
CA CYS A 25 -15.16 -26.10 49.49
C CYS A 25 -16.36 -26.89 50.03
N GLY A 26 -16.90 -27.82 49.24
CA GLY A 26 -17.89 -28.79 49.73
C GLY A 26 -18.26 -29.83 48.69
N LYS A 27 -18.02 -31.09 49.03
CA LYS A 27 -17.96 -32.34 48.30
C LYS A 27 -19.29 -32.94 47.80
N LYS A 28 -19.15 -33.78 46.71
CA LYS A 28 -19.73 -35.11 46.37
C LYS A 28 -21.15 -35.28 45.83
N ASP A 29 -21.18 -35.68 44.54
CA ASP A 29 -21.76 -36.86 43.81
C ASP A 29 -23.15 -37.46 44.15
N PRO A 30 -23.80 -38.27 43.26
CA PRO A 30 -23.66 -38.51 41.83
C PRO A 30 -24.98 -38.52 40.98
N THR A 31 -24.82 -38.38 39.68
CA THR A 31 -25.55 -38.83 38.46
C THR A 31 -27.02 -39.31 38.54
N PRO A 32 -27.89 -39.12 37.51
CA PRO A 32 -27.69 -39.71 36.20
C PRO A 32 -28.07 -38.85 34.95
N THR A 33 -27.47 -39.20 33.84
CA THR A 33 -27.77 -38.79 32.46
C THR A 33 -29.16 -39.20 31.99
N PRO A 34 -29.83 -38.45 31.05
CA PRO A 34 -29.72 -38.87 29.66
C PRO A 34 -29.68 -37.76 28.59
N SER A 35 -28.84 -38.04 27.59
CA SER A 35 -29.07 -37.92 26.13
C SER A 35 -29.51 -36.61 25.48
N GLY A 36 -28.60 -36.01 24.74
CA GLY A 36 -28.77 -35.64 23.34
C GLY A 36 -29.26 -34.23 23.01
N THR A 37 -28.34 -33.36 22.63
CA THR A 37 -28.35 -32.63 21.35
C THR A 37 -27.08 -31.78 21.25
N ASP A 38 -26.36 -31.98 20.15
CA ASP A 38 -25.14 -31.23 19.77
C ASP A 38 -25.44 -29.73 19.62
N GLN A 39 -24.86 -28.92 20.50
CA GLN A 39 -24.57 -27.52 20.21
C GLN A 39 -23.05 -27.37 20.17
N LYS A 40 -22.51 -27.20 18.98
CA LYS A 40 -21.16 -26.69 18.78
C LYS A 40 -21.08 -25.28 19.41
N THR A 41 -20.37 -25.19 20.50
CA THR A 41 -19.84 -23.96 21.01
C THR A 41 -18.61 -23.62 20.15
N ASP A 42 -18.67 -22.55 19.41
CA ASP A 42 -17.50 -21.92 18.81
C ASP A 42 -16.58 -21.46 19.94
N GLU A 43 -15.50 -22.23 20.17
CA GLU A 43 -14.36 -21.73 20.93
C GLU A 43 -13.75 -20.57 20.15
N ALA A 44 -13.85 -19.39 20.72
CA ALA A 44 -13.05 -18.25 20.27
C ALA A 44 -11.57 -18.67 20.42
N THR A 45 -10.92 -18.89 19.29
CA THR A 45 -9.48 -19.09 19.22
C THR A 45 -8.82 -17.80 19.70
N GLU A 46 -8.18 -17.82 20.86
CA GLU A 46 -7.27 -16.76 21.26
C GLU A 46 -6.21 -16.62 20.16
N PRO A 47 -5.83 -15.37 19.77
CA PRO A 47 -4.77 -15.20 18.80
C PRO A 47 -3.50 -15.86 19.35
N SER A 48 -2.98 -16.83 18.62
CA SER A 48 -1.69 -17.43 18.87
C SER A 48 -0.65 -16.31 18.83
N THR A 49 -0.08 -15.96 19.96
CA THR A 49 1.18 -15.21 20.00
C THR A 49 2.24 -16.16 19.48
N ALA A 50 2.47 -16.16 18.17
CA ALA A 50 3.68 -16.74 17.62
C ALA A 50 4.84 -16.02 18.32
N GLU A 51 5.76 -16.79 18.95
CA GLU A 51 7.02 -16.22 19.44
C GLU A 51 7.73 -15.62 18.23
N GLU A 52 7.83 -14.30 18.20
CA GLU A 52 8.61 -13.62 17.17
C GLU A 52 10.08 -14.05 17.29
N ASP A 53 10.67 -14.43 16.17
CA ASP A 53 12.11 -14.71 16.11
C ASP A 53 12.88 -13.49 16.65
N PRO A 54 13.83 -13.67 17.56
CA PRO A 54 14.56 -12.54 18.12
C PRO A 54 15.37 -11.82 17.02
N GLU A 55 15.44 -10.49 17.11
CA GLU A 55 16.33 -9.73 16.22
C GLU A 55 17.78 -10.24 16.36
N PRO A 56 18.56 -10.26 15.25
CA PRO A 56 19.95 -10.66 15.29
C PRO A 56 20.76 -9.86 16.32
N ASN A 57 21.51 -10.54 17.18
CA ASN A 57 22.38 -9.91 18.17
C ASN A 57 23.80 -9.78 17.60
N VAL A 58 24.00 -8.83 16.70
CA VAL A 58 25.28 -8.55 16.05
C VAL A 58 25.62 -7.07 16.19
N ASN A 59 26.92 -6.75 16.13
CA ASN A 59 27.38 -5.35 16.13
C ASN A 59 28.50 -5.20 15.09
N TYR A 60 28.35 -4.26 14.21
CA TYR A 60 29.25 -4.05 13.07
C TYR A 60 30.29 -2.95 13.29
N ALA A 61 30.34 -2.34 14.49
CA ALA A 61 31.37 -1.36 14.83
C ALA A 61 32.77 -1.98 14.78
N LYS A 62 33.72 -1.28 14.18
CA LYS A 62 35.12 -1.67 14.09
C LYS A 62 35.94 -0.86 15.10
N ASP A 63 36.57 -1.53 16.03
CA ASP A 63 37.35 -0.88 17.10
C ASP A 63 36.58 0.18 17.89
N GLY A 64 35.25 -0.03 18.07
CA GLY A 64 34.37 0.90 18.74
C GLY A 64 33.90 2.09 17.88
N VAL A 65 34.23 2.11 16.58
CA VAL A 65 33.81 3.12 15.63
C VAL A 65 32.67 2.54 14.79
N PRO A 66 31.52 3.21 14.71
CA PRO A 66 30.38 2.76 13.87
C PRO A 66 30.82 2.58 12.41
N THR A 67 30.33 1.50 11.77
CA THR A 67 30.53 1.26 10.33
C THR A 67 29.52 2.09 9.53
N ASP A 68 29.97 2.80 8.51
CA ASP A 68 29.08 3.50 7.61
C ASP A 68 28.18 2.51 6.86
N PHE A 69 26.88 2.77 6.84
CA PHE A 69 25.88 2.01 6.09
C PHE A 69 25.21 2.95 5.07
N THR A 70 25.53 2.75 3.80
CA THR A 70 25.13 3.66 2.73
C THR A 70 23.88 3.18 2.02
N ILE A 71 22.80 3.98 2.07
CA ILE A 71 21.58 3.76 1.31
C ILE A 71 21.55 4.70 0.11
N ALA A 72 21.54 4.15 -1.10
CA ALA A 72 21.25 4.91 -2.30
C ALA A 72 19.73 5.08 -2.44
N VAL A 73 19.26 6.33 -2.49
CA VAL A 73 17.84 6.66 -2.44
C VAL A 73 17.50 7.78 -3.41
N ARG A 74 16.28 7.78 -3.96
CA ARG A 74 15.75 8.87 -4.78
C ARG A 74 15.75 10.18 -3.99
N ALA A 75 16.29 11.25 -4.58
CA ALA A 75 16.55 12.52 -3.88
C ALA A 75 15.33 13.13 -3.18
N LYS A 76 14.12 13.01 -3.79
CA LYS A 76 12.87 13.53 -3.19
C LYS A 76 12.15 12.53 -2.27
N ARG A 77 12.71 11.32 -2.09
CA ARG A 77 12.06 10.24 -1.33
C ARG A 77 12.82 9.84 -0.07
N TYR A 78 13.96 10.50 0.23
CA TYR A 78 14.79 10.16 1.39
C TYR A 78 14.01 10.26 2.72
N HIS A 79 13.06 11.19 2.84
CA HIS A 79 12.27 11.42 4.05
C HIS A 79 11.43 10.20 4.49
N TYR A 80 11.16 9.25 3.60
CA TYR A 80 10.53 7.98 3.97
C TYR A 80 11.47 7.01 4.71
N LEU A 81 12.77 7.21 4.57
CA LEU A 81 13.78 6.34 5.15
C LEU A 81 14.58 6.99 6.26
N TYR A 82 14.68 8.32 6.25
CA TYR A 82 15.62 9.03 7.10
C TYR A 82 15.05 10.37 7.57
N CYS A 83 15.16 10.60 8.87
CA CYS A 83 14.92 11.89 9.50
C CYS A 83 16.04 12.14 10.52
N ASP A 84 16.64 13.31 10.52
CA ASP A 84 17.67 13.76 11.45
C ASP A 84 17.18 14.79 12.48
N ASP A 85 15.92 15.21 12.40
CA ASP A 85 15.30 16.14 13.33
C ASP A 85 14.59 15.41 14.49
N ALA A 86 15.27 15.31 15.63
CA ALA A 86 14.72 14.76 16.86
C ALA A 86 13.53 15.59 17.43
N ASN A 87 13.29 16.80 16.92
CA ASN A 87 12.25 17.72 17.38
C ASN A 87 11.11 17.89 16.38
N THR A 88 11.10 17.13 15.29
CA THR A 88 10.01 17.17 14.31
C THR A 88 8.65 16.98 14.99
N LYS A 89 7.61 17.65 14.47
CA LYS A 89 6.23 17.51 14.95
C LYS A 89 5.42 16.50 14.14
N ASP A 90 5.98 16.01 13.05
CA ASP A 90 5.40 14.92 12.28
C ASP A 90 5.72 13.58 12.96
N THR A 91 4.69 12.82 13.28
CA THR A 91 4.84 11.56 14.02
C THR A 91 5.55 10.50 13.20
N VAL A 92 5.32 10.46 11.88
CA VAL A 92 5.99 9.54 10.96
C VAL A 92 7.49 9.84 10.87
N GLU A 93 7.85 11.12 10.74
CA GLU A 93 9.26 11.55 10.74
C GLU A 93 9.93 11.25 12.08
N TYR A 94 9.24 11.50 13.20
CA TYR A 94 9.76 11.23 14.53
C TYR A 94 10.01 9.73 14.75
N ASP A 95 9.08 8.86 14.36
CA ASP A 95 9.27 7.42 14.49
C ASP A 95 10.34 6.91 13.53
N THR A 96 10.48 7.52 12.33
CA THR A 96 11.61 7.25 11.41
C THR A 96 12.95 7.60 12.07
N PHE A 97 13.06 8.78 12.72
CA PHE A 97 14.24 9.18 13.47
C PHE A 97 14.57 8.16 14.57
N ARG A 98 13.57 7.80 15.39
CA ARG A 98 13.77 6.85 16.50
C ARG A 98 14.19 5.47 16.04
N ARG A 99 13.55 4.96 14.97
CA ARG A 99 13.93 3.67 14.37
C ARG A 99 15.40 3.68 13.95
N ASN A 100 15.82 4.70 13.21
CA ASN A 100 17.18 4.78 12.70
C ASN A 100 18.20 4.94 13.82
N ALA A 101 17.95 5.82 14.79
CA ALA A 101 18.83 5.99 15.94
C ALA A 101 19.00 4.69 16.76
N GLY A 102 17.90 3.94 16.96
CA GLY A 102 17.94 2.66 17.65
C GLY A 102 18.68 1.57 16.88
N ILE A 103 18.60 1.57 15.53
CA ILE A 103 19.39 0.66 14.68
C ILE A 103 20.88 1.04 14.73
N GLU A 104 21.20 2.32 14.58
CA GLU A 104 22.59 2.79 14.66
C GLU A 104 23.27 2.39 15.99
N ASP A 105 22.57 2.57 17.11
CA ASP A 105 23.07 2.24 18.45
C ASP A 105 23.27 0.74 18.64
N GLN A 106 22.25 -0.06 18.31
CA GLN A 106 22.30 -1.51 18.54
C GLN A 106 23.31 -2.22 17.63
N TYR A 107 23.30 -1.87 16.34
CA TYR A 107 24.08 -2.57 15.32
C TYR A 107 25.46 -1.95 15.07
N GLY A 108 25.81 -0.85 15.72
CA GLY A 108 27.10 -0.18 15.58
C GLY A 108 27.35 0.31 14.16
N ILE A 109 26.30 0.85 13.51
CA ILE A 109 26.39 1.43 12.17
C ILE A 109 26.11 2.93 12.21
N LYS A 110 26.38 3.60 11.08
CA LYS A 110 25.95 4.99 10.84
C LYS A 110 25.33 5.11 9.47
N PHE A 111 24.05 5.46 9.40
CA PHE A 111 23.36 5.65 8.14
C PHE A 111 23.97 6.82 7.35
N LYS A 112 24.22 6.57 6.07
CA LYS A 112 24.62 7.54 5.06
C LYS A 112 23.64 7.48 3.91
N LEU A 113 23.26 8.62 3.38
CA LEU A 113 22.37 8.69 2.22
C LEU A 113 23.15 9.12 0.99
N MET A 114 23.01 8.35 -0.09
CA MET A 114 23.43 8.74 -1.43
C MET A 114 22.21 9.11 -2.25
N ALA A 115 22.01 10.40 -2.52
CA ALA A 115 20.88 10.86 -3.32
C ALA A 115 21.07 10.51 -4.80
N LEU A 116 20.10 9.83 -5.37
CA LEU A 116 19.98 9.53 -6.80
C LEU A 116 18.90 10.39 -7.45
N ASN A 117 18.97 10.57 -8.76
CA ASN A 117 17.98 11.34 -9.51
C ASN A 117 16.58 10.73 -9.41
N ASP A 118 15.57 11.55 -9.13
CA ASP A 118 14.17 11.07 -8.99
C ASP A 118 13.59 10.46 -10.27
N ALA A 119 13.91 11.03 -11.42
CA ALA A 119 13.34 10.65 -12.70
C ALA A 119 14.19 9.62 -13.46
N GLY A 120 15.13 8.99 -12.83
CA GLY A 120 16.04 8.04 -13.48
C GLY A 120 17.09 7.49 -12.55
N SER A 121 16.69 7.18 -11.31
CA SER A 121 17.59 6.63 -10.28
C SER A 121 18.29 5.35 -10.76
N GLY A 122 17.58 4.47 -11.44
CA GLY A 122 18.15 3.26 -12.03
C GLY A 122 19.19 3.56 -13.12
N LYS A 123 18.92 4.52 -14.01
CA LYS A 123 19.89 4.92 -15.05
C LYS A 123 21.14 5.56 -14.46
N GLU A 124 20.97 6.39 -13.42
CA GLU A 124 22.11 6.99 -12.72
C GLU A 124 22.95 5.91 -12.04
N PHE A 125 22.30 4.97 -11.36
CA PHE A 125 23.00 3.87 -10.72
C PHE A 125 23.75 2.99 -11.73
N ALA A 126 23.12 2.65 -12.87
CA ALA A 126 23.79 1.94 -13.95
C ALA A 126 25.05 2.67 -14.44
N THR A 127 24.95 3.98 -14.67
CA THR A 127 26.10 4.80 -15.06
C THR A 127 27.20 4.79 -14.00
N LYS A 128 26.85 4.85 -12.73
CA LYS A 128 27.81 4.76 -11.63
C LYS A 128 28.51 3.39 -11.57
N LEU A 129 27.78 2.31 -11.84
CA LEU A 129 28.36 0.97 -11.94
C LEU A 129 29.36 0.87 -13.10
N ASP A 130 28.93 1.30 -14.29
CA ASP A 130 29.75 1.23 -15.53
C ASP A 130 31.04 2.05 -15.41
N THR A 131 30.99 3.15 -14.70
CA THR A 131 32.17 4.04 -14.49
C THR A 131 33.00 3.69 -13.25
N GLY A 132 32.58 2.68 -12.46
CA GLY A 132 33.20 2.34 -11.19
C GLY A 132 33.07 3.42 -10.11
N SER A 133 32.12 4.35 -10.26
CA SER A 133 31.88 5.48 -9.35
C SER A 133 30.71 5.25 -8.39
N ALA A 134 30.16 4.03 -8.35
CA ALA A 134 29.07 3.69 -7.45
C ALA A 134 29.44 3.79 -5.97
N GLY A 135 30.75 3.58 -5.65
CA GLY A 135 31.23 3.59 -4.28
C GLY A 135 30.71 2.40 -3.47
N ASP A 136 30.75 2.53 -2.16
CA ASP A 136 30.25 1.52 -1.25
C ASP A 136 28.76 1.81 -1.00
N ILE A 137 27.89 1.01 -1.62
CA ILE A 137 26.44 1.05 -1.42
C ILE A 137 26.02 -0.27 -0.80
N ASP A 138 25.42 -0.19 0.38
CA ASP A 138 24.96 -1.36 1.13
C ASP A 138 23.52 -1.70 0.78
N LEU A 139 22.69 -0.70 0.55
CA LEU A 139 21.28 -0.87 0.23
C LEU A 139 20.85 0.16 -0.81
N MET A 140 19.96 -0.23 -1.69
CA MET A 140 19.32 0.65 -2.65
C MET A 140 17.82 0.71 -2.41
N CYS A 141 17.26 1.93 -2.30
CA CYS A 141 15.83 2.20 -2.23
C CYS A 141 15.45 3.10 -3.42
N TRP A 142 14.76 2.55 -4.41
CA TRP A 142 14.62 3.15 -5.71
C TRP A 142 13.31 2.83 -6.43
N ASP A 143 13.06 3.49 -7.54
CA ASP A 143 11.85 3.34 -8.34
C ASP A 143 11.81 1.96 -9.03
N PHE A 144 10.77 1.19 -8.75
CA PHE A 144 10.64 -0.19 -9.25
C PHE A 144 10.57 -0.30 -10.78
N TRP A 145 10.21 0.75 -11.49
CA TRP A 145 10.21 0.78 -12.96
C TRP A 145 11.53 0.38 -13.60
N TRP A 146 12.63 0.62 -12.89
CA TRP A 146 13.99 0.42 -13.37
C TRP A 146 14.67 -0.80 -12.75
N ALA A 147 14.04 -1.45 -11.76
CA ALA A 147 14.70 -2.51 -10.99
C ALA A 147 15.21 -3.66 -11.88
N LEU A 148 14.42 -4.07 -12.85
CA LEU A 148 14.75 -5.21 -13.71
C LEU A 148 15.63 -4.85 -14.93
N GLU A 149 15.76 -3.56 -15.26
CA GLU A 149 16.66 -3.11 -16.33
C GLU A 149 18.14 -3.19 -15.92
N GLN A 150 18.41 -3.25 -14.60
CA GLN A 150 19.76 -3.37 -14.05
C GLN A 150 20.21 -4.85 -13.99
N LYS A 151 20.31 -5.48 -15.15
CA LYS A 151 20.64 -6.90 -15.28
C LYS A 151 21.89 -7.28 -14.50
N GLY A 152 21.72 -8.23 -13.56
CA GLY A 152 22.84 -8.76 -12.78
C GLY A 152 23.47 -7.80 -11.77
N ALA A 153 22.88 -6.60 -11.53
CA ALA A 153 23.41 -5.64 -10.57
C ALA A 153 23.11 -5.99 -9.11
N PHE A 154 22.09 -6.82 -8.87
CA PHE A 154 21.57 -7.10 -7.54
C PHE A 154 21.81 -8.53 -7.08
N VAL A 155 21.87 -8.69 -5.76
CA VAL A 155 21.92 -9.99 -5.08
C VAL A 155 20.54 -10.62 -5.13
N ASP A 156 20.47 -11.92 -5.32
CA ASP A 156 19.23 -12.68 -5.12
C ASP A 156 18.94 -12.77 -3.62
N LEU A 157 17.86 -12.10 -3.19
CA LEU A 157 17.46 -12.02 -1.78
C LEU A 157 17.09 -13.39 -1.18
N GLN A 158 16.66 -14.35 -2.00
CA GLN A 158 16.37 -15.73 -1.55
C GLN A 158 17.63 -16.48 -1.10
N THR A 159 18.82 -15.99 -1.45
CA THR A 159 20.09 -16.59 -1.02
C THR A 159 20.59 -16.07 0.32
N LEU A 160 19.93 -15.10 0.92
CA LEU A 160 20.31 -14.44 2.16
C LEU A 160 19.48 -15.01 3.32
N PRO A 161 20.11 -15.78 4.24
CA PRO A 161 19.39 -16.43 5.34
C PRO A 161 18.78 -15.47 6.36
N GLU A 162 19.20 -14.21 6.34
CA GLU A 162 18.71 -13.16 7.22
C GLU A 162 17.38 -12.56 6.75
N ILE A 163 16.95 -12.85 5.53
CA ILE A 163 15.71 -12.32 4.94
C ILE A 163 14.69 -13.45 4.76
N ASP A 164 13.53 -13.31 5.37
CA ASP A 164 12.35 -14.14 5.09
C ASP A 164 11.22 -13.25 4.56
N LEU A 165 11.03 -13.24 3.24
CA LEU A 165 10.02 -12.40 2.58
C LEU A 165 8.58 -12.82 2.88
N ASN A 166 8.34 -13.88 3.66
CA ASN A 166 7.03 -14.28 4.14
C ASN A 166 6.63 -13.66 5.48
N LYS A 167 7.51 -12.91 6.13
CA LYS A 167 7.20 -12.19 7.38
C LYS A 167 6.22 -11.04 7.12
N ASP A 168 5.40 -10.72 8.11
CA ASP A 168 4.28 -9.77 8.01
C ASP A 168 4.71 -8.33 7.68
N TRP A 169 5.96 -7.97 7.92
CA TRP A 169 6.52 -6.66 7.53
C TRP A 169 6.99 -6.56 6.08
N TYR A 170 6.84 -7.65 5.30
CA TYR A 170 7.05 -7.64 3.85
C TYR A 170 5.72 -7.76 3.11
N TYR A 171 5.62 -7.14 1.95
CA TYR A 171 4.44 -7.21 1.12
C TYR A 171 4.49 -8.45 0.22
N SER A 172 4.05 -9.59 0.76
CA SER A 172 4.12 -10.89 0.09
C SER A 172 3.41 -10.88 -1.28
N GLY A 173 2.28 -10.20 -1.39
CA GLY A 173 1.57 -10.05 -2.65
C GLY A 173 2.37 -9.32 -3.73
N TRP A 174 3.22 -8.36 -3.35
CA TRP A 174 4.19 -7.75 -4.26
C TRP A 174 5.35 -8.73 -4.53
N ASN A 175 6.02 -9.19 -3.49
CA ASN A 175 7.28 -9.90 -3.57
C ASN A 175 7.15 -11.20 -4.37
N ASN A 176 6.04 -11.93 -4.21
CA ASN A 176 5.75 -13.14 -4.97
C ASN A 176 5.58 -12.88 -6.47
N ASN A 177 5.09 -11.70 -6.86
CA ASN A 177 4.86 -11.38 -8.29
C ASN A 177 6.13 -10.93 -9.03
N VAL A 178 7.18 -10.53 -8.28
CA VAL A 178 8.50 -10.21 -8.83
C VAL A 178 9.53 -11.32 -8.61
N THR A 179 9.15 -12.41 -7.98
CA THR A 179 9.97 -13.62 -7.82
C THR A 179 9.77 -14.55 -9.01
N ILE A 180 10.83 -14.86 -9.72
CA ILE A 180 10.80 -15.70 -10.93
C ILE A 180 11.87 -16.79 -10.80
N ASN A 181 11.51 -18.05 -11.06
CA ASN A 181 12.40 -19.21 -10.86
C ASN A 181 13.02 -19.26 -9.45
N GLY A 182 12.32 -18.77 -8.42
CA GLY A 182 12.84 -18.70 -7.07
C GLY A 182 13.89 -17.60 -6.85
N ILE A 183 14.11 -16.71 -7.81
CA ILE A 183 15.05 -15.58 -7.73
C ILE A 183 14.29 -14.30 -7.47
N THR A 184 14.73 -13.51 -6.49
CA THR A 184 14.13 -12.23 -6.09
C THR A 184 15.20 -11.15 -5.98
N PHE A 185 15.21 -10.18 -6.90
CA PHE A 185 16.22 -9.10 -6.90
C PHE A 185 15.79 -7.84 -6.13
N SER A 186 14.51 -7.75 -5.82
CA SER A 186 13.97 -6.60 -5.10
C SER A 186 12.79 -7.00 -4.24
N CYS A 187 12.57 -6.28 -3.15
CA CYS A 187 11.43 -6.49 -2.27
C CYS A 187 10.77 -5.19 -1.85
N ALA A 188 9.50 -5.28 -1.51
CA ALA A 188 8.72 -4.23 -0.88
C ALA A 188 8.39 -4.63 0.57
N GLY A 189 8.36 -3.67 1.47
CA GLY A 189 8.05 -3.87 2.88
C GLY A 189 7.88 -2.55 3.63
N ASP A 190 7.66 -2.64 4.93
CA ASP A 190 7.27 -1.52 5.79
C ASP A 190 8.38 -0.50 6.05
N ALA A 191 9.65 -0.80 5.70
CA ALA A 191 10.75 0.14 5.87
C ALA A 191 10.58 1.43 5.06
N THR A 192 9.80 1.40 3.97
CA THR A 192 9.35 2.59 3.26
C THR A 192 7.83 2.63 3.19
N LEU A 193 7.23 3.73 3.62
CA LEU A 193 5.78 3.92 3.51
C LEU A 193 5.30 4.13 2.07
N GLU A 194 6.21 4.33 1.11
CA GLU A 194 5.82 4.74 -0.23
C GLU A 194 4.90 3.72 -0.93
N VAL A 195 5.10 2.41 -0.67
CA VAL A 195 4.19 1.38 -1.20
C VAL A 195 2.80 1.55 -0.62
N LEU A 196 2.68 1.64 0.71
CA LEU A 196 1.41 1.79 1.41
C LEU A 196 0.72 3.11 1.07
N GLU A 197 1.45 4.23 1.09
CA GLU A 197 0.91 5.55 0.75
C GLU A 197 0.34 5.63 -0.67
N ASN A 198 0.93 4.88 -1.60
CA ASN A 198 0.49 4.86 -2.99
C ASN A 198 -0.54 3.76 -3.31
N ILE A 199 -1.01 2.98 -2.34
CA ILE A 199 -2.17 2.13 -2.55
C ILE A 199 -3.37 3.02 -2.89
N GLU A 200 -4.00 2.74 -4.03
CA GLU A 200 -5.22 3.44 -4.42
C GLU A 200 -6.43 2.80 -3.77
N MET A 201 -7.27 3.65 -3.21
CA MET A 201 -8.54 3.26 -2.60
C MET A 201 -9.66 4.18 -3.08
N VAL A 202 -10.88 3.85 -2.73
CA VAL A 202 -12.03 4.72 -2.95
C VAL A 202 -12.39 5.39 -1.61
N PHE A 203 -12.17 6.68 -1.55
CA PHE A 203 -12.72 7.54 -0.51
C PHE A 203 -14.18 7.80 -0.81
N PHE A 204 -15.08 7.69 0.16
CA PHE A 204 -16.48 7.99 -0.04
C PHE A 204 -17.03 8.98 0.98
N ASN A 205 -17.95 9.83 0.57
CA ASN A 205 -18.64 10.78 1.43
C ASN A 205 -19.68 10.06 2.30
N LYS A 206 -19.44 9.98 3.62
CA LYS A 206 -20.33 9.29 4.57
C LYS A 206 -21.70 9.94 4.67
N GLY A 207 -21.77 11.28 4.62
CA GLY A 207 -23.07 11.98 4.64
C GLY A 207 -23.95 11.63 3.44
N MET A 208 -23.36 11.46 2.25
CA MET A 208 -24.10 11.00 1.07
C MET A 208 -24.51 9.53 1.19
N ALA A 209 -23.65 8.66 1.75
CA ALA A 209 -23.99 7.27 2.00
C ALA A 209 -25.15 7.14 3.00
N GLU A 210 -25.12 7.87 4.10
CA GLU A 210 -26.18 7.91 5.12
C GLU A 210 -27.51 8.40 4.53
N ALA A 211 -27.48 9.46 3.70
CA ALA A 211 -28.69 9.99 3.04
C ALA A 211 -29.35 8.95 2.14
N GLN A 212 -28.61 7.99 1.60
CA GLN A 212 -29.10 6.88 0.77
C GLN A 212 -29.31 5.58 1.57
N SER A 213 -29.07 5.59 2.90
CA SER A 213 -29.10 4.40 3.77
C SER A 213 -28.19 3.27 3.28
N LEU A 214 -27.00 3.63 2.79
CA LEU A 214 -26.00 2.71 2.26
C LEU A 214 -24.93 2.39 3.32
N ASP A 215 -24.66 1.10 3.47
CA ASP A 215 -23.48 0.59 4.19
C ASP A 215 -22.46 0.04 3.19
N LEU A 216 -21.50 0.88 2.80
CA LEU A 216 -20.48 0.52 1.80
C LEU A 216 -19.50 -0.52 2.34
N TYR A 217 -19.26 -0.55 3.64
CA TYR A 217 -18.38 -1.57 4.23
C TYR A 217 -19.01 -2.95 4.14
N LYS A 218 -20.33 -3.03 4.42
CA LYS A 218 -21.08 -4.27 4.25
C LYS A 218 -21.09 -4.74 2.80
N ILE A 219 -21.25 -3.84 1.83
CA ILE A 219 -21.18 -4.17 0.39
C ILE A 219 -19.81 -4.78 0.03
N VAL A 220 -18.71 -4.28 0.62
CA VAL A 220 -17.38 -4.88 0.45
C VAL A 220 -17.30 -6.25 1.11
N ASP A 221 -17.76 -6.40 2.37
CA ASP A 221 -17.73 -7.65 3.12
C ASP A 221 -18.57 -8.75 2.46
N ASP A 222 -19.70 -8.39 1.88
CA ASP A 222 -20.58 -9.29 1.12
C ASP A 222 -20.01 -9.62 -0.28
N LYS A 223 -18.83 -9.09 -0.63
CA LYS A 223 -18.18 -9.23 -1.95
C LYS A 223 -19.00 -8.70 -3.13
N GLU A 224 -19.88 -7.77 -2.89
CA GLU A 224 -20.74 -7.14 -3.90
C GLU A 224 -20.15 -5.84 -4.50
N TRP A 225 -19.04 -5.34 -3.96
CA TRP A 225 -18.40 -4.11 -4.42
C TRP A 225 -17.68 -4.33 -5.77
N THR A 226 -18.42 -4.11 -6.85
CA THR A 226 -17.98 -4.29 -8.24
C THR A 226 -18.07 -2.97 -9.01
N ILE A 227 -17.42 -2.90 -10.20
CA ILE A 227 -17.55 -1.75 -11.12
C ILE A 227 -19.03 -1.48 -11.45
N ALA A 228 -19.83 -2.52 -11.69
CA ALA A 228 -21.25 -2.38 -11.97
C ALA A 228 -22.01 -1.79 -10.76
N LYS A 229 -21.71 -2.27 -9.53
CA LYS A 229 -22.31 -1.73 -8.31
C LYS A 229 -21.89 -0.28 -8.07
N MET A 230 -20.63 0.05 -8.28
CA MET A 230 -20.17 1.44 -8.18
C MET A 230 -20.95 2.37 -9.12
N ARG A 231 -21.10 1.99 -10.39
CA ARG A 231 -21.86 2.79 -11.36
C ARG A 231 -23.35 2.91 -11.01
N GLU A 232 -23.97 1.85 -10.48
CA GLU A 232 -25.34 1.88 -9.96
C GLU A 232 -25.47 2.94 -8.85
N LEU A 233 -24.56 2.93 -7.87
CA LEU A 233 -24.60 3.88 -6.76
C LEU A 233 -24.25 5.31 -7.20
N MET A 234 -23.34 5.49 -8.15
CA MET A 234 -23.05 6.79 -8.76
C MET A 234 -24.30 7.44 -9.35
N ALA A 235 -25.08 6.66 -10.09
CA ALA A 235 -26.30 7.16 -10.75
C ALA A 235 -27.40 7.60 -9.75
N GLN A 236 -27.39 7.09 -8.52
CA GLN A 236 -28.36 7.46 -7.47
C GLN A 236 -28.08 8.83 -6.85
N VAL A 237 -26.81 9.28 -6.86
CA VAL A 237 -26.38 10.49 -6.16
C VAL A 237 -26.00 11.64 -7.08
N SER A 238 -25.66 11.35 -8.34
CA SER A 238 -25.23 12.36 -9.30
C SER A 238 -26.35 13.34 -9.64
N GLN A 239 -25.98 14.61 -9.75
CA GLN A 239 -26.91 15.68 -10.12
C GLN A 239 -26.24 16.60 -11.14
N ASN A 240 -26.85 16.74 -12.31
CA ASN A 240 -26.51 17.77 -13.27
C ASN A 240 -27.38 19.01 -12.92
N LEU A 241 -26.72 20.04 -12.40
CA LEU A 241 -27.38 21.27 -11.93
C LEU A 241 -27.47 22.34 -13.01
N ASP A 242 -26.54 22.31 -13.98
CA ASP A 242 -26.52 23.24 -15.11
C ASP A 242 -25.84 22.57 -16.32
N ASP A 243 -26.58 22.50 -17.45
CA ASP A 243 -26.06 21.88 -18.67
C ASP A 243 -24.89 22.66 -19.31
N GLU A 244 -24.78 23.97 -19.05
CA GLU A 244 -23.76 24.85 -19.60
C GLU A 244 -22.55 25.02 -18.66
N ASP A 245 -22.78 24.97 -17.32
CA ASP A 245 -21.74 25.11 -16.30
C ASP A 245 -21.75 23.93 -15.30
N LYS A 246 -20.84 23.01 -15.52
CA LYS A 246 -20.68 21.81 -14.68
C LYS A 246 -19.86 22.03 -13.41
N THR A 247 -19.47 23.27 -13.09
CA THR A 247 -18.65 23.55 -11.90
C THR A 247 -19.35 23.20 -10.59
N ASN A 248 -20.68 23.28 -10.56
CA ASN A 248 -21.50 23.00 -9.39
C ASN A 248 -22.17 21.60 -9.40
N ASP A 249 -21.96 20.81 -10.45
CA ASP A 249 -22.50 19.46 -10.52
C ASP A 249 -22.06 18.59 -9.35
N VAL A 250 -22.94 17.64 -8.99
CA VAL A 250 -22.59 16.56 -8.06
C VAL A 250 -22.30 15.31 -8.87
N TRP A 251 -21.06 14.84 -8.74
CA TRP A 251 -20.55 13.68 -9.46
C TRP A 251 -20.72 12.39 -8.64
N GLY A 252 -20.96 11.29 -9.31
CA GLY A 252 -20.94 9.97 -8.68
C GLY A 252 -19.53 9.58 -8.26
N ALA A 253 -18.53 9.85 -9.11
CA ALA A 253 -17.13 9.57 -8.80
C ALA A 253 -16.16 10.56 -9.44
N ILE A 254 -15.02 10.75 -8.78
CA ILE A 254 -13.83 11.43 -9.31
C ILE A 254 -12.77 10.37 -9.61
N TYR A 255 -12.26 10.39 -10.85
CA TYR A 255 -11.15 9.57 -11.32
C TYR A 255 -10.11 10.43 -12.01
N ASP A 256 -8.87 9.98 -11.97
CA ASP A 256 -7.78 10.55 -12.77
C ASP A 256 -6.96 9.46 -13.46
N GLN A 257 -5.89 9.87 -14.13
CA GLN A 257 -5.03 8.97 -14.87
C GLN A 257 -4.36 7.91 -13.97
N HIS A 258 -4.10 8.23 -12.69
CA HIS A 258 -3.49 7.30 -11.75
C HIS A 258 -4.51 6.30 -11.22
N SER A 259 -5.66 6.78 -10.76
CA SER A 259 -6.74 5.90 -10.30
C SER A 259 -7.35 5.05 -11.41
N LEU A 260 -7.33 5.51 -12.67
CA LEU A 260 -7.64 4.66 -13.82
C LEU A 260 -6.64 3.51 -13.95
N ARG A 261 -5.33 3.79 -13.83
CA ARG A 261 -4.28 2.79 -13.92
C ARG A 261 -4.43 1.70 -12.88
N THR A 262 -4.47 2.11 -11.64
CA THR A 262 -4.57 1.18 -10.51
C THR A 262 -5.92 0.46 -10.51
N GLY A 263 -7.00 1.12 -10.89
CA GLY A 263 -8.31 0.53 -11.03
C GLY A 263 -8.37 -0.60 -12.07
N LEU A 264 -7.69 -0.46 -13.19
CA LEU A 264 -7.58 -1.54 -14.20
C LEU A 264 -6.94 -2.80 -13.60
N PHE A 265 -5.84 -2.65 -12.86
CA PHE A 265 -5.19 -3.78 -12.18
C PHE A 265 -6.03 -4.33 -11.03
N SER A 266 -6.68 -3.46 -10.24
CA SER A 266 -7.57 -3.90 -9.15
C SER A 266 -8.79 -4.66 -9.67
N ALA A 267 -9.22 -4.39 -10.89
CA ALA A 267 -10.25 -5.17 -11.58
C ALA A 267 -9.71 -6.52 -12.14
N GLY A 268 -8.42 -6.79 -12.00
CA GLY A 268 -7.80 -8.04 -12.42
C GLY A 268 -7.20 -8.00 -13.83
N LEU A 269 -6.92 -6.82 -14.41
CA LEU A 269 -6.15 -6.71 -15.64
C LEU A 269 -4.79 -7.36 -15.44
N LYS A 270 -4.37 -8.21 -16.36
CA LYS A 270 -3.04 -8.82 -16.43
C LYS A 270 -2.41 -8.54 -17.77
N LEU A 271 -1.29 -7.85 -17.77
CA LEU A 271 -0.53 -7.58 -19.00
C LEU A 271 0.22 -8.84 -19.46
N VAL A 272 0.83 -9.49 -18.47
CA VAL A 272 1.58 -10.73 -18.68
C VAL A 272 1.34 -11.70 -17.53
N THR A 273 1.54 -12.98 -17.81
CA THR A 273 1.72 -13.99 -16.77
C THR A 273 3.12 -14.58 -16.92
N VAL A 274 3.77 -14.86 -15.80
CA VAL A 274 5.08 -15.50 -15.76
C VAL A 274 4.93 -16.80 -14.99
N SER A 275 5.39 -17.91 -15.59
CA SER A 275 5.41 -19.19 -14.90
C SER A 275 6.45 -19.18 -13.80
N GLN A 276 6.03 -19.48 -12.59
CA GLN A 276 6.93 -19.58 -11.42
C GLN A 276 7.88 -20.78 -11.51
N GLU A 277 7.52 -21.79 -12.33
CA GLU A 277 8.30 -23.03 -12.44
C GLU A 277 9.46 -22.91 -13.45
N ASN A 278 9.28 -22.14 -14.52
CA ASN A 278 10.24 -22.12 -15.64
C ASN A 278 10.44 -20.74 -16.28
N GLY A 279 9.89 -19.68 -15.67
CA GLY A 279 10.02 -18.32 -16.20
C GLY A 279 9.34 -18.07 -17.57
N ALA A 280 8.54 -19.01 -18.07
CA ALA A 280 7.85 -18.83 -19.35
C ALA A 280 6.86 -17.66 -19.27
N ILE A 281 6.94 -16.78 -20.28
CA ILE A 281 6.10 -15.58 -20.38
C ILE A 281 4.94 -15.81 -21.31
N ASP A 282 3.74 -15.41 -20.89
CA ASP A 282 2.59 -15.27 -21.77
C ASP A 282 2.04 -13.84 -21.70
N ILE A 283 1.89 -13.20 -22.87
CA ILE A 283 1.26 -11.88 -22.97
C ILE A 283 -0.24 -12.08 -23.04
N THR A 284 -0.91 -11.74 -21.94
CA THR A 284 -2.33 -12.05 -21.71
C THR A 284 -3.30 -10.95 -22.12
N LEU A 285 -2.82 -9.86 -22.69
CA LEU A 285 -3.63 -8.68 -23.04
C LEU A 285 -4.85 -9.01 -23.91
N ASN A 286 -4.73 -9.98 -24.81
CA ASN A 286 -5.80 -10.34 -25.76
C ASN A 286 -6.80 -11.38 -25.22
N THR A 287 -6.82 -11.60 -23.92
CA THR A 287 -7.83 -12.48 -23.34
C THR A 287 -9.19 -11.79 -23.32
N PRO A 288 -10.31 -12.55 -23.50
CA PRO A 288 -11.65 -11.96 -23.36
C PRO A 288 -11.84 -11.24 -22.01
N ARG A 289 -11.21 -11.76 -20.97
CA ARG A 289 -11.24 -11.15 -19.63
C ARG A 289 -10.67 -9.74 -19.63
N ASN A 290 -9.46 -9.55 -20.15
CA ASN A 290 -8.80 -8.25 -20.21
C ASN A 290 -9.55 -7.25 -21.11
N VAL A 291 -10.09 -7.72 -22.22
CA VAL A 291 -10.96 -6.88 -23.09
C VAL A 291 -12.18 -6.39 -22.29
N ASN A 292 -12.88 -7.29 -21.59
CA ASN A 292 -14.04 -6.93 -20.80
C ASN A 292 -13.71 -5.95 -19.66
N ILE A 293 -12.57 -6.11 -19.00
CA ILE A 293 -12.10 -5.18 -17.96
C ILE A 293 -11.85 -3.79 -18.54
N THR A 294 -11.14 -3.70 -19.66
CA THR A 294 -10.87 -2.43 -20.32
C THR A 294 -12.13 -1.74 -20.81
N ASP A 295 -13.08 -2.49 -21.38
CA ASP A 295 -14.38 -1.97 -21.82
C ASP A 295 -15.22 -1.48 -20.60
N GLY A 296 -15.18 -2.21 -19.47
CA GLY A 296 -15.83 -1.81 -18.23
C GLY A 296 -15.29 -0.50 -17.67
N PHE A 297 -13.96 -0.33 -17.67
CA PHE A 297 -13.33 0.93 -17.25
C PHE A 297 -13.53 2.05 -18.26
N THR A 298 -13.55 1.75 -19.55
CA THR A 298 -13.92 2.74 -20.58
C THR A 298 -15.33 3.26 -20.31
N ALA A 299 -16.27 2.35 -20.05
CA ALA A 299 -17.64 2.75 -19.71
C ALA A 299 -17.73 3.54 -18.39
N LEU A 300 -16.87 3.28 -17.41
CA LEU A 300 -16.84 3.99 -16.14
C LEU A 300 -16.31 5.42 -16.30
N ILE A 301 -15.15 5.61 -16.94
CA ILE A 301 -14.54 6.94 -17.03
C ILE A 301 -15.24 7.87 -18.04
N HIS A 302 -15.99 7.30 -18.98
CA HIS A 302 -16.83 8.04 -19.93
C HIS A 302 -18.30 8.13 -19.51
N ASP A 303 -18.65 7.63 -18.31
CA ASP A 303 -19.99 7.76 -17.72
C ASP A 303 -20.28 9.24 -17.43
N ALA A 304 -21.51 9.68 -17.70
CA ALA A 304 -21.95 11.05 -17.41
C ALA A 304 -21.86 11.42 -15.93
N ASN A 305 -21.83 10.42 -15.04
CA ASN A 305 -21.73 10.58 -13.59
C ASN A 305 -20.28 10.59 -13.09
N THR A 306 -19.27 10.52 -13.99
CA THR A 306 -17.86 10.50 -13.64
C THR A 306 -17.17 11.81 -14.00
N TYR A 307 -16.52 12.44 -13.02
CA TYR A 307 -15.55 13.50 -13.26
C TYR A 307 -14.17 12.87 -13.52
N TYR A 308 -13.78 12.80 -14.78
CA TYR A 308 -12.47 12.28 -15.18
C TYR A 308 -11.50 13.39 -15.53
N SER A 309 -10.33 13.40 -14.88
CA SER A 309 -9.26 14.35 -15.14
C SER A 309 -8.05 13.67 -15.78
N ASN A 310 -7.76 14.01 -17.04
CA ASN A 310 -6.60 13.47 -17.78
C ASN A 310 -5.29 14.23 -17.49
N THR A 311 -5.17 14.92 -16.36
CA THR A 311 -3.95 15.65 -16.02
C THR A 311 -2.95 14.72 -15.35
N THR A 312 -1.70 14.72 -15.83
CA THR A 312 -0.56 14.04 -15.19
C THR A 312 -0.10 14.77 -13.93
N ALA A 313 -0.31 16.09 -13.85
CA ALA A 313 -0.18 16.80 -12.59
C ALA A 313 -1.37 16.36 -11.73
N ARG A 314 -1.09 15.68 -10.63
CA ARG A 314 -2.06 15.54 -9.56
C ARG A 314 -2.39 16.95 -9.08
N ALA A 315 -3.21 17.68 -9.83
CA ALA A 315 -3.82 18.92 -9.38
C ALA A 315 -4.87 18.54 -8.31
N TYR A 316 -4.35 18.06 -7.18
CA TYR A 316 -5.14 17.54 -6.08
C TYR A 316 -6.13 18.56 -5.54
N ALA A 317 -5.72 19.82 -5.51
CA ALA A 317 -6.51 20.88 -4.92
C ALA A 317 -7.94 20.94 -5.49
N ASP A 318 -8.12 20.86 -6.81
CA ASP A 318 -9.46 20.86 -7.40
C ASP A 318 -10.27 19.62 -7.06
N LYS A 319 -9.68 18.43 -7.13
CA LYS A 319 -10.36 17.17 -6.83
C LYS A 319 -10.69 17.01 -5.35
N VAL A 320 -9.73 17.33 -4.48
CA VAL A 320 -9.95 17.35 -3.02
C VAL A 320 -11.03 18.36 -2.67
N SER A 321 -10.96 19.58 -3.21
CA SER A 321 -11.97 20.62 -2.94
C SER A 321 -13.37 20.19 -3.37
N LYS A 322 -13.52 19.54 -4.53
CA LYS A 322 -14.82 18.98 -4.97
C LYS A 322 -15.32 17.90 -4.02
N PHE A 323 -14.45 16.99 -3.61
CA PHE A 323 -14.81 15.90 -2.71
C PHE A 323 -15.25 16.41 -1.34
N ILE A 324 -14.42 17.23 -0.68
CA ILE A 324 -14.76 17.79 0.66
C ILE A 324 -15.89 18.81 0.61
N GLY A 325 -16.12 19.46 -0.55
CA GLY A 325 -17.24 20.34 -0.81
C GLY A 325 -18.57 19.61 -1.06
N GLY A 326 -18.61 18.28 -0.98
CA GLY A 326 -19.82 17.48 -1.19
C GLY A 326 -20.23 17.37 -2.68
N GLN A 327 -19.33 17.66 -3.62
CA GLN A 327 -19.58 17.57 -5.05
C GLN A 327 -19.21 16.21 -5.64
N SER A 328 -18.86 15.21 -4.82
CA SER A 328 -18.66 13.85 -5.28
C SER A 328 -18.96 12.83 -4.19
N PHE A 329 -19.58 11.71 -4.58
CA PHE A 329 -19.82 10.59 -3.68
C PHE A 329 -18.54 9.76 -3.48
N PHE A 330 -17.87 9.39 -4.57
CA PHE A 330 -16.63 8.63 -4.57
C PHE A 330 -15.46 9.48 -5.07
N TYR A 331 -14.28 9.26 -4.48
CA TYR A 331 -13.02 9.79 -4.96
C TYR A 331 -11.97 8.67 -4.96
N ALA A 332 -11.65 8.14 -6.13
CA ALA A 332 -10.60 7.14 -6.30
C ALA A 332 -9.23 7.84 -6.31
N THR A 333 -8.42 7.57 -5.29
CA THR A 333 -7.10 8.20 -5.14
C THR A 333 -6.22 7.43 -4.15
N ALA A 334 -4.93 7.75 -4.11
CA ALA A 334 -3.96 7.12 -3.22
C ALA A 334 -4.16 7.51 -1.75
N LEU A 335 -3.82 6.60 -0.84
CA LEU A 335 -3.96 6.78 0.61
C LEU A 335 -3.31 8.07 1.13
N TYR A 336 -2.15 8.49 0.61
CA TYR A 336 -1.50 9.72 1.06
C TYR A 336 -2.37 10.98 0.87
N CYS A 337 -3.34 10.97 -0.06
CA CYS A 337 -4.30 12.06 -0.22
C CYS A 337 -5.19 12.24 1.01
N GLY A 338 -5.36 11.21 1.84
CA GLY A 338 -6.10 11.29 3.09
C GLY A 338 -5.54 12.34 4.06
N LYS A 339 -4.21 12.54 4.08
CA LYS A 339 -3.59 13.63 4.87
C LYS A 339 -4.05 15.01 4.39
N GLN A 340 -4.12 15.22 3.06
CA GLN A 340 -4.60 16.47 2.49
C GLN A 340 -6.09 16.67 2.75
N ILE A 341 -6.91 15.66 2.48
CA ILE A 341 -8.36 15.69 2.75
C ILE A 341 -8.60 16.06 4.21
N LYS A 342 -7.91 15.39 5.15
CA LYS A 342 -8.02 15.65 6.58
C LYS A 342 -7.65 17.10 6.97
N ASN A 343 -6.62 17.66 6.34
CA ASN A 343 -6.16 19.02 6.66
C ASN A 343 -7.05 20.11 6.08
N GLU A 344 -7.71 19.86 4.96
CA GLU A 344 -8.51 20.84 4.23
C GLU A 344 -10.03 20.74 4.52
N MET A 345 -10.52 19.57 5.00
CA MET A 345 -11.93 19.38 5.31
C MET A 345 -12.35 20.18 6.55
N ASP A 346 -13.58 20.64 6.56
CA ASP A 346 -14.19 21.21 7.76
C ASP A 346 -14.72 20.13 8.73
N ALA A 347 -15.21 20.56 9.89
CA ALA A 347 -15.66 19.63 10.94
C ALA A 347 -16.98 18.92 10.61
N SER A 348 -17.71 19.35 9.58
CA SER A 348 -18.98 18.77 9.17
C SER A 348 -18.82 17.67 8.13
N PHE A 349 -17.66 17.61 7.45
CA PHE A 349 -17.37 16.60 6.45
C PHE A 349 -16.79 15.33 7.08
N ASP A 350 -17.32 14.17 6.71
CA ASP A 350 -16.77 12.86 7.07
C ASP A 350 -16.69 11.94 5.84
N TYR A 351 -15.65 11.09 5.80
CA TYR A 351 -15.42 10.15 4.72
C TYR A 351 -15.12 8.76 5.25
N GLY A 352 -15.32 7.75 4.41
CA GLY A 352 -14.88 6.38 4.62
C GLY A 352 -13.89 5.94 3.55
N LEU A 353 -13.27 4.80 3.79
CA LEU A 353 -12.32 4.16 2.88
C LEU A 353 -12.78 2.75 2.55
N ILE A 354 -12.76 2.40 1.27
CA ILE A 354 -13.00 1.04 0.79
C ILE A 354 -11.99 0.72 -0.32
N PRO A 355 -11.67 -0.56 -0.58
CA PRO A 355 -10.78 -0.91 -1.69
C PRO A 355 -11.36 -0.50 -3.04
N MET A 356 -10.52 -0.48 -4.07
CA MET A 356 -11.00 -0.34 -5.45
C MET A 356 -11.99 -1.44 -5.80
N PRO A 357 -13.02 -1.17 -6.62
CA PRO A 357 -14.01 -2.17 -6.98
C PRO A 357 -13.40 -3.29 -7.82
N LYS A 358 -13.78 -4.53 -7.55
CA LYS A 358 -13.47 -5.67 -8.42
C LYS A 358 -14.30 -5.61 -9.70
N PHE A 359 -13.90 -6.34 -10.73
CA PHE A 359 -14.58 -6.30 -12.03
C PHE A 359 -16.02 -6.81 -11.96
N ASP A 360 -16.21 -8.03 -11.43
CA ASP A 360 -17.50 -8.71 -11.34
C ASP A 360 -17.60 -9.58 -10.08
N ALA A 361 -18.70 -10.27 -9.89
CA ALA A 361 -18.99 -11.10 -8.72
C ALA A 361 -17.98 -12.26 -8.56
N ASP A 362 -17.50 -12.81 -9.68
CA ASP A 362 -16.59 -13.96 -9.71
C ASP A 362 -15.13 -13.57 -9.47
N SER A 363 -14.82 -12.26 -9.44
CA SER A 363 -13.47 -11.74 -9.14
C SER A 363 -13.21 -11.73 -7.64
N GLU A 364 -11.94 -11.86 -7.27
CA GLU A 364 -11.47 -11.46 -5.94
C GLU A 364 -11.08 -9.97 -5.94
N TYR A 365 -11.03 -9.36 -4.77
CA TYR A 365 -10.46 -8.04 -4.62
C TYR A 365 -8.95 -8.10 -4.85
N VAL A 366 -8.43 -7.09 -5.48
CA VAL A 366 -7.00 -6.89 -5.72
C VAL A 366 -6.70 -5.43 -5.46
N SER A 367 -5.63 -5.16 -4.75
CA SER A 367 -5.09 -3.81 -4.60
C SER A 367 -3.77 -3.68 -5.33
N THR A 368 -3.46 -2.47 -5.73
CA THR A 368 -2.18 -2.17 -6.36
C THR A 368 -1.72 -0.77 -6.01
N THR A 369 -0.46 -0.50 -6.24
CA THR A 369 0.15 0.81 -6.01
C THR A 369 0.49 1.48 -7.33
N TYR A 370 0.36 2.79 -7.36
CA TYR A 370 0.73 3.60 -8.53
C TYR A 370 2.23 3.53 -8.86
N GLY A 371 3.06 3.48 -7.85
CA GLY A 371 4.51 3.41 -7.94
C GLY A 371 5.12 3.60 -6.57
N ALA A 372 6.22 2.91 -6.33
CA ALA A 372 6.88 2.97 -5.04
C ALA A 372 8.38 2.76 -5.19
N SER A 373 9.13 3.18 -4.20
CA SER A 373 10.52 2.76 -4.04
C SER A 373 10.55 1.41 -3.35
N ILE A 374 11.36 0.51 -3.87
CA ILE A 374 11.60 -0.84 -3.36
C ILE A 374 13.06 -1.03 -2.99
N PHE A 375 13.36 -2.09 -2.28
CA PHE A 375 14.71 -2.38 -1.81
C PHE A 375 15.41 -3.42 -2.66
N SER A 376 16.70 -3.19 -2.92
CA SER A 376 17.60 -4.15 -3.55
C SER A 376 18.99 -4.06 -2.90
N ILE A 377 19.68 -5.19 -2.76
CA ILE A 377 21.06 -5.23 -2.27
C ILE A 377 21.96 -5.32 -3.50
N PRO A 378 22.81 -4.30 -3.77
CA PRO A 378 23.72 -4.31 -4.91
C PRO A 378 24.80 -5.39 -4.76
N LYS A 379 25.20 -6.05 -5.87
CA LYS A 379 26.30 -7.02 -5.85
C LYS A 379 27.65 -6.42 -5.47
N ILE A 380 27.82 -5.11 -5.61
CA ILE A 380 29.00 -4.36 -5.18
C ILE A 380 29.07 -4.15 -3.67
N CYS A 381 27.98 -4.40 -2.94
CA CYS A 381 27.94 -4.35 -1.48
C CYS A 381 29.04 -5.24 -0.89
N GLN A 382 29.79 -4.69 0.06
CA GLN A 382 30.93 -5.39 0.67
C GLN A 382 30.50 -6.42 1.72
N ASP A 383 29.45 -6.12 2.49
CA ASP A 383 28.91 -7.01 3.52
C ASP A 383 27.41 -7.25 3.29
N ARG A 384 27.10 -8.32 2.58
CA ARG A 384 25.72 -8.69 2.23
C ARG A 384 24.91 -9.12 3.43
N SER A 385 25.54 -9.76 4.42
CA SER A 385 24.87 -10.17 5.66
C SER A 385 24.46 -8.93 6.48
N MET A 386 25.35 -7.94 6.60
CA MET A 386 25.00 -6.66 7.24
C MET A 386 23.84 -5.98 6.50
N SER A 387 23.88 -5.91 5.17
CA SER A 387 22.81 -5.31 4.37
C SER A 387 21.48 -6.02 4.57
N ALA A 388 21.49 -7.36 4.62
CA ALA A 388 20.31 -8.17 4.83
C ALA A 388 19.72 -7.97 6.24
N VAL A 389 20.56 -8.03 7.28
CA VAL A 389 20.12 -7.79 8.67
C VAL A 389 19.52 -6.40 8.83
N ILE A 390 20.19 -5.37 8.32
CA ILE A 390 19.70 -3.99 8.49
C ILE A 390 18.41 -3.77 7.69
N LEU A 391 18.28 -4.33 6.48
CA LEU A 391 17.03 -4.26 5.70
C LEU A 391 15.87 -4.93 6.46
N ASP A 392 16.09 -6.13 7.00
CA ASP A 392 15.05 -6.86 7.74
C ASP A 392 14.62 -6.11 9.00
N VAL A 393 15.57 -5.65 9.80
CA VAL A 393 15.31 -4.88 11.03
C VAL A 393 14.61 -3.55 10.72
N MET A 394 14.99 -2.87 9.63
CA MET A 394 14.29 -1.66 9.20
C MET A 394 12.82 -1.94 8.90
N ASN A 395 12.49 -3.02 8.17
CA ASN A 395 11.12 -3.40 7.87
C ASN A 395 10.35 -3.77 9.14
N ARG A 396 10.88 -4.68 9.94
CA ARG A 396 10.28 -5.16 11.19
C ARG A 396 9.91 -4.00 12.14
N ARG A 397 10.89 -3.13 12.46
CA ARG A 397 10.64 -2.00 13.38
C ARG A 397 9.71 -0.95 12.82
N SER A 398 9.60 -0.84 11.51
CA SER A 398 8.66 0.09 10.87
C SER A 398 7.23 -0.39 10.97
N SER A 399 6.99 -1.70 10.96
CA SER A 399 5.65 -2.29 11.02
C SER A 399 4.87 -1.80 12.25
N ASP A 400 5.50 -1.87 13.42
CA ASP A 400 4.84 -1.51 14.68
C ASP A 400 4.77 -0.01 14.97
N THR A 401 5.63 0.79 14.33
CA THR A 401 5.80 2.21 14.67
C THR A 401 5.37 3.13 13.52
N ILE A 402 6.13 3.16 12.46
CA ILE A 402 5.95 4.10 11.33
C ILE A 402 4.63 3.84 10.60
N VAL A 403 4.27 2.56 10.37
CA VAL A 403 3.01 2.18 9.74
C VAL A 403 1.83 2.60 10.61
N THR A 404 1.91 2.37 11.94
CA THR A 404 0.89 2.81 12.90
C THR A 404 0.74 4.34 12.90
N ALA A 405 1.85 5.08 12.93
CA ALA A 405 1.82 6.55 12.86
C ALA A 405 1.21 7.05 11.54
N PHE A 406 1.47 6.37 10.43
CA PHE A 406 0.86 6.69 9.14
C PHE A 406 -0.66 6.47 9.17
N TYR A 407 -1.13 5.33 9.69
CA TYR A 407 -2.56 5.05 9.82
C TYR A 407 -3.25 6.11 10.69
N ASP A 408 -2.63 6.51 11.80
CA ASP A 408 -3.12 7.58 12.66
C ASP A 408 -3.26 8.90 11.90
N ASN A 409 -2.30 9.24 11.06
CA ASN A 409 -2.33 10.47 10.27
C ASN A 409 -3.39 10.47 9.17
N VAL A 410 -3.64 9.32 8.53
CA VAL A 410 -4.60 9.17 7.43
C VAL A 410 -6.01 8.90 7.94
N LEU A 411 -6.15 8.04 8.96
CA LEU A 411 -7.45 7.50 9.37
C LEU A 411 -8.05 8.21 10.59
N LYS A 412 -7.24 8.69 11.55
CA LYS A 412 -7.77 9.42 12.70
C LYS A 412 -8.34 10.78 12.31
N ARG A 413 -9.61 10.95 12.56
CA ARG A 413 -10.42 12.13 12.22
C ARG A 413 -10.81 12.88 13.49
N LYS A 414 -11.32 14.10 13.30
CA LYS A 414 -11.80 14.94 14.42
C LYS A 414 -12.94 14.31 15.22
N VAL A 415 -13.64 13.31 14.72
CA VAL A 415 -14.93 12.87 15.27
C VAL A 415 -14.95 11.39 15.69
N ALA A 416 -14.14 10.49 15.17
CA ALA A 416 -14.06 9.10 15.67
C ALA A 416 -12.88 8.34 15.08
N ASP A 417 -12.25 7.50 15.91
CA ASP A 417 -11.47 6.36 15.44
C ASP A 417 -12.42 5.44 14.67
N SER A 418 -12.11 5.15 13.40
CA SER A 418 -12.88 4.17 12.65
C SER A 418 -12.06 2.90 12.48
N PRO A 419 -12.24 1.91 13.37
CA PRO A 419 -11.59 0.60 13.22
C PRO A 419 -11.92 -0.07 11.87
N THR A 420 -13.08 0.28 11.31
CA THR A 420 -13.54 -0.23 10.02
C THR A 420 -12.71 0.31 8.85
N ASP A 421 -12.35 1.61 8.88
CA ASP A 421 -11.48 2.17 7.84
C ASP A 421 -10.08 1.56 7.91
N ALA A 422 -9.52 1.36 9.12
CA ALA A 422 -8.24 0.68 9.29
C ALA A 422 -8.27 -0.73 8.70
N ARG A 423 -9.32 -1.51 9.02
CA ARG A 423 -9.53 -2.85 8.47
C ARG A 423 -9.61 -2.85 6.92
N MET A 424 -10.20 -1.82 6.31
CA MET A 424 -10.23 -1.70 4.85
C MET A 424 -8.85 -1.39 4.25
N VAL A 425 -8.02 -0.64 4.96
CA VAL A 425 -6.62 -0.40 4.55
C VAL A 425 -5.78 -1.66 4.71
N ASP A 426 -5.95 -2.39 5.82
CA ASP A 426 -5.28 -3.69 6.03
C ASP A 426 -5.68 -4.68 4.93
N LEU A 427 -6.98 -4.78 4.62
CA LEU A 427 -7.46 -5.60 3.50
C LEU A 427 -6.78 -5.22 2.18
N ALA A 428 -6.66 -3.92 1.89
CA ALA A 428 -6.01 -3.47 0.67
C ALA A 428 -4.49 -3.78 0.67
N ARG A 429 -3.82 -3.70 1.82
CA ARG A 429 -2.41 -4.07 1.98
C ARG A 429 -2.20 -5.56 1.75
N ASP A 430 -3.02 -6.41 2.35
CA ASP A 430 -2.92 -7.87 2.25
C ASP A 430 -3.19 -8.38 0.82
N LEU A 431 -3.98 -7.64 0.04
CA LEU A 431 -4.36 -7.96 -1.34
C LEU A 431 -3.46 -7.28 -2.37
N LEU A 432 -2.32 -6.71 -1.94
CA LEU A 432 -1.43 -5.99 -2.83
C LEU A 432 -0.87 -6.92 -3.93
N TYR A 433 -1.01 -6.49 -5.17
CA TYR A 433 -0.56 -7.16 -6.37
C TYR A 433 0.21 -6.19 -7.25
N VAL A 434 1.22 -6.69 -7.92
CA VAL A 434 1.89 -5.98 -9.01
C VAL A 434 2.00 -6.88 -10.25
N ASP A 435 1.67 -6.33 -11.40
CA ASP A 435 1.84 -7.04 -12.68
C ASP A 435 3.29 -6.96 -13.13
N PHE A 436 3.91 -8.10 -13.46
CA PHE A 436 5.31 -8.15 -13.88
C PHE A 436 5.56 -7.31 -15.13
N GLY A 437 4.63 -7.33 -16.09
CA GLY A 437 4.75 -6.50 -17.30
C GLY A 437 4.68 -5.01 -16.99
N PHE A 438 3.97 -4.62 -15.93
CA PHE A 438 3.94 -3.24 -15.44
C PHE A 438 5.25 -2.83 -14.76
N VAL A 439 5.82 -3.71 -13.93
CA VAL A 439 7.14 -3.49 -13.30
C VAL A 439 8.25 -3.31 -14.33
N CYS A 440 8.17 -4.04 -15.44
CA CYS A 440 9.14 -3.97 -16.54
C CYS A 440 8.91 -2.81 -17.52
N GLU A 441 7.87 -1.98 -17.31
CA GLU A 441 7.54 -0.92 -18.26
C GLU A 441 8.66 0.11 -18.36
N SER A 442 9.02 0.47 -19.58
CA SER A 442 10.03 1.47 -19.91
C SER A 442 9.60 2.28 -21.13
N ASP A 443 10.41 3.25 -21.56
CA ASP A 443 10.12 4.01 -22.79
C ASP A 443 10.06 3.13 -24.03
N SER A 444 10.82 2.01 -24.05
CA SER A 444 10.83 1.02 -25.12
C SER A 444 9.79 -0.08 -24.97
N PHE A 445 9.32 -0.30 -23.75
CA PHE A 445 8.32 -1.30 -23.40
C PHE A 445 7.19 -0.64 -22.61
N ASN A 446 6.09 -0.32 -23.27
CA ASN A 446 5.02 0.51 -22.72
C ASN A 446 3.62 -0.11 -22.91
N LEU A 447 3.49 -1.40 -22.62
CA LEU A 447 2.23 -2.14 -22.77
C LEU A 447 1.08 -1.45 -22.03
N PHE A 448 1.28 -1.12 -20.76
CA PHE A 448 0.23 -0.52 -19.96
C PHE A 448 -0.16 0.86 -20.48
N ARG A 449 0.82 1.70 -20.82
CA ARG A 449 0.56 3.02 -21.40
C ARG A 449 -0.35 2.94 -22.64
N LYS A 450 -0.13 1.95 -23.49
CA LYS A 450 -0.99 1.71 -24.65
C LYS A 450 -2.40 1.30 -24.27
N VAL A 451 -2.55 0.41 -23.27
CA VAL A 451 -3.87 0.04 -22.74
C VAL A 451 -4.61 1.28 -22.21
N GLN A 452 -3.94 2.05 -21.35
CA GLN A 452 -4.51 3.26 -20.76
C GLN A 452 -4.95 4.28 -21.84
N GLU A 453 -4.13 4.49 -22.88
CA GLU A 453 -4.47 5.37 -23.99
C GLU A 453 -5.73 4.91 -24.74
N GLN A 454 -5.94 3.61 -24.92
CA GLN A 454 -7.16 3.12 -25.58
C GLN A 454 -8.40 3.40 -24.73
N VAL A 455 -8.34 3.13 -23.43
CA VAL A 455 -9.42 3.42 -22.49
C VAL A 455 -9.77 4.91 -22.49
N VAL A 456 -8.77 5.79 -22.39
CA VAL A 456 -8.97 7.26 -22.41
C VAL A 456 -9.54 7.76 -23.74
N LYS A 457 -9.15 7.15 -24.86
CA LYS A 457 -9.64 7.50 -26.19
C LYS A 457 -10.98 6.85 -26.55
N ASN A 458 -11.56 6.06 -25.66
CA ASN A 458 -12.77 5.25 -25.92
C ASN A 458 -12.59 4.34 -27.15
N GLN A 459 -11.46 3.65 -27.22
CA GLN A 459 -11.10 2.75 -28.33
C GLN A 459 -10.90 1.33 -27.83
N SER A 460 -11.18 0.34 -28.68
CA SER A 460 -11.02 -1.07 -28.32
C SER A 460 -9.53 -1.43 -28.16
N LEU A 461 -9.23 -2.21 -27.12
CA LEU A 461 -7.91 -2.76 -26.88
C LEU A 461 -7.40 -3.63 -28.03
N SER A 462 -8.29 -4.36 -28.71
CA SER A 462 -7.95 -5.28 -29.81
C SER A 462 -7.22 -4.62 -30.98
N THR A 463 -7.38 -3.31 -31.19
CA THR A 463 -6.73 -2.56 -32.28
C THR A 463 -5.24 -2.38 -32.10
N VAL A 464 -4.72 -2.47 -30.88
CA VAL A 464 -3.33 -2.13 -30.51
C VAL A 464 -2.49 -3.36 -30.19
N ILE A 465 -3.12 -4.44 -29.73
CA ILE A 465 -2.41 -5.61 -29.20
C ILE A 465 -1.47 -6.23 -30.26
N ALA A 466 -1.94 -6.41 -31.51
CA ALA A 466 -1.13 -7.04 -32.55
C ALA A 466 0.15 -6.25 -32.88
N GLU A 467 0.08 -4.91 -32.74
CA GLU A 467 1.21 -4.01 -33.03
C GLU A 467 2.33 -4.13 -31.99
N ILE A 468 1.97 -4.30 -30.72
CA ILE A 468 2.91 -4.20 -29.60
C ILE A 468 3.36 -5.58 -29.06
N ALA A 469 2.60 -6.65 -29.32
CA ALA A 469 2.82 -7.96 -28.69
C ALA A 469 4.19 -8.56 -28.97
N THR A 470 4.70 -8.45 -30.21
CA THR A 470 6.01 -9.04 -30.58
C THR A 470 7.16 -8.28 -29.92
N ALA A 471 7.12 -6.94 -29.94
CA ALA A 471 8.15 -6.12 -29.31
C ALA A 471 8.16 -6.33 -27.79
N ALA A 472 6.98 -6.40 -27.18
CA ALA A 472 6.80 -6.69 -25.77
C ALA A 472 7.37 -8.05 -25.37
N ARG A 473 7.10 -9.10 -26.13
CA ARG A 473 7.65 -10.44 -25.88
C ARG A 473 9.16 -10.44 -25.89
N ASN A 474 9.79 -9.90 -26.94
CA ASN A 474 11.25 -9.85 -27.05
C ASN A 474 11.90 -9.10 -25.88
N GLN A 475 11.28 -8.01 -25.44
CA GLN A 475 11.78 -7.22 -24.31
C GLN A 475 11.68 -8.02 -23.00
N LEU A 476 10.54 -8.65 -22.75
CA LEU A 476 10.33 -9.45 -21.54
C LEU A 476 11.26 -10.68 -21.51
N GLU A 477 11.41 -11.39 -22.60
CA GLU A 477 12.35 -12.51 -22.71
C GLU A 477 13.77 -12.08 -22.36
N SER A 478 14.20 -10.91 -22.85
CA SER A 478 15.51 -10.33 -22.48
C SER A 478 15.64 -9.97 -21.00
N ILE A 479 14.55 -9.56 -20.34
CA ILE A 479 14.54 -9.29 -18.89
C ILE A 479 14.61 -10.59 -18.09
N ILE A 480 13.88 -11.61 -18.51
CA ILE A 480 13.81 -12.91 -17.82
C ILE A 480 15.12 -13.70 -17.89
N GLU A 481 15.96 -13.47 -18.92
CA GLU A 481 17.28 -14.11 -19.01
C GLU A 481 18.11 -13.95 -17.72
N VAL A 482 17.89 -12.90 -16.90
CA VAL A 482 18.63 -12.71 -15.64
C VAL A 482 18.13 -13.57 -14.48
N TYR A 483 16.98 -14.24 -14.67
CA TYR A 483 16.37 -15.14 -13.69
C TYR A 483 16.67 -16.64 -13.99
N HIS A 484 17.70 -16.90 -14.81
CA HIS A 484 18.19 -18.25 -15.16
C HIS A 484 19.70 -18.43 -14.76
#